data_e046e64f86930e525e8c9592d13fdf76
#
_entry.id   e046e64f86930e525e8c9592d13fdf76
#
_cell.length_a   1.000
_cell.length_b   1.000
_cell.length_c   1.000
_cell.angle_alpha   90.00
_cell.angle_beta   90.00
_cell.angle_gamma   90.00
#
_symmetry.space_group_name_H-M   'P 1'
#
loop_
_entity.id
_entity.type
_entity.pdbx_description
1 polymer ?
#
loop_
_entity_poly.entity_id
_entity_poly.type
_entity_poly.pdbx_seq_one_letter_code
_entity_poly.pdbx_strand_id
1 'polypeptide(L)'
;ALFMAGFKVKDVHMTDLISGRETLEDVQMIVFVGGFSNADTLGSAKGWAGAFLYNEKAKSALDKFYARKDTLSLGICNGCQLMAELGLVTPAEKESHVKMLHNNSHKYESGFVGVTIEESPSVLLQSLKGSKLGIWVAHGEGKFSFPKGMDKFNVAVRYTYNGYPANPNGSPEGIAGVCSTDGRHLAMMPHPERCLRPWNWAHYTENKHEVTPWIELFINGRRWCQEHK
;
A
#
# COMPACT_ATOMS: atom_id res chain seq x y z
N ALA A 1 -3.38 13.59 -3.08
CA ALA A 1 -4.38 12.70 -2.47
C ALA A 1 -4.70 13.11 -1.04
N LEU A 2 -3.77 12.99 -0.11
CA LEU A 2 -4.00 13.28 1.31
C LEU A 2 -4.51 14.70 1.57
N PHE A 3 -3.91 15.71 0.94
CA PHE A 3 -4.38 17.10 1.03
C PHE A 3 -5.82 17.27 0.54
N MET A 4 -6.18 16.63 -0.58
CA MET A 4 -7.55 16.64 -1.11
C MET A 4 -8.56 15.99 -0.15
N ALA A 5 -8.13 14.98 0.62
CA ALA A 5 -8.96 14.34 1.64
C ALA A 5 -9.00 15.12 2.98
N GLY A 6 -8.34 16.27 3.08
CA GLY A 6 -8.35 17.15 4.24
C GLY A 6 -7.32 16.83 5.33
N PHE A 7 -6.28 16.07 5.03
CA PHE A 7 -5.15 15.89 5.95
C PHE A 7 -4.24 17.13 5.97
N LYS A 8 -3.65 17.40 7.13
CA LYS A 8 -2.44 18.20 7.22
C LYS A 8 -1.27 17.28 6.87
N VAL A 9 -0.65 17.53 5.73
CA VAL A 9 0.39 16.66 5.18
C VAL A 9 1.77 17.15 5.63
N LYS A 10 2.65 16.20 5.97
CA LYS A 10 4.05 16.43 6.30
C LYS A 10 4.90 15.47 5.47
N ASP A 11 5.83 16.01 4.71
CA ASP A 11 6.83 15.20 4.01
C ASP A 11 7.96 14.85 4.98
N VAL A 12 8.25 13.55 5.09
CA VAL A 12 9.33 13.03 5.94
C VAL A 12 10.27 12.21 5.08
N HIS A 13 11.51 12.63 5.00
CA HIS A 13 12.54 11.88 4.28
C HIS A 13 13.18 10.84 5.20
N MET A 14 13.63 9.71 4.62
CA MET A 14 14.26 8.65 5.43
C MET A 14 15.46 9.14 6.24
N THR A 15 16.22 10.10 5.71
CA THR A 15 17.34 10.73 6.44
C THR A 15 16.91 11.50 7.68
N ASP A 16 15.67 11.97 7.76
CA ASP A 16 15.13 12.65 8.93
C ASP A 16 14.89 11.67 10.07
N LEU A 17 14.39 10.48 9.75
CA LEU A 17 14.23 9.39 10.71
C LEU A 17 15.58 8.83 11.16
N ILE A 18 16.52 8.62 10.23
CA ILE A 18 17.87 8.12 10.52
C ILE A 18 18.62 9.08 11.45
N SER A 19 18.52 10.37 11.21
CA SER A 19 19.17 11.40 12.07
C SER A 19 18.43 11.62 13.40
N GLY A 20 17.16 11.22 13.49
CA GLY A 20 16.28 11.49 14.63
C GLY A 20 15.71 12.91 14.64
N ARG A 21 15.76 13.61 13.51
CA ARG A 21 15.13 14.91 13.31
C ARG A 21 13.59 14.80 13.28
N GLU A 22 13.08 13.64 12.85
CA GLU A 22 11.68 13.27 12.87
C GLU A 22 11.47 11.94 13.63
N THR A 23 10.34 11.82 14.34
CA THR A 23 10.05 10.69 15.25
C THR A 23 8.72 9.98 14.96
N LEU A 24 7.87 10.50 14.12
CA LEU A 24 6.51 10.02 13.80
C LEU A 24 5.50 10.08 14.98
N GLU A 25 5.86 10.68 16.11
CA GLU A 25 4.98 10.73 17.30
C GLU A 25 3.74 11.61 17.07
N ASP A 26 3.86 12.66 16.25
CA ASP A 26 2.81 13.59 15.87
C ASP A 26 2.00 13.15 14.64
N VAL A 27 2.29 11.97 14.08
CA VAL A 27 1.68 11.45 12.86
C VAL A 27 0.65 10.38 13.18
N GLN A 28 -0.56 10.47 12.60
CA GLN A 28 -1.59 9.45 12.73
C GLN A 28 -1.68 8.52 11.52
N MET A 29 -1.26 8.97 10.34
CA MET A 29 -1.24 8.15 9.14
C MET A 29 0.07 8.30 8.38
N ILE A 30 0.73 7.18 8.10
CA ILE A 30 1.89 7.12 7.21
C ILE A 30 1.44 6.63 5.84
N VAL A 31 1.93 7.29 4.79
CA VAL A 31 1.90 6.74 3.43
C VAL A 31 3.33 6.48 2.98
N PHE A 32 3.67 5.20 2.85
CA PHE A 32 4.89 4.77 2.19
C PHE A 32 4.65 4.84 0.68
N VAL A 33 5.29 5.81 0.06
CA VAL A 33 5.04 6.15 -1.35
C VAL A 33 5.66 5.14 -2.32
N GLY A 34 5.15 5.12 -3.55
CA GLY A 34 5.75 4.40 -4.65
C GLY A 34 7.05 5.04 -5.15
N GLY A 35 7.78 4.34 -5.98
CA GLY A 35 9.03 4.80 -6.58
C GLY A 35 10.05 3.67 -6.66
N PHE A 36 11.32 4.03 -6.64
CA PHE A 36 12.48 3.13 -6.68
C PHE A 36 13.47 3.55 -5.58
N SER A 37 13.14 3.25 -4.33
CA SER A 37 13.98 3.60 -3.19
C SER A 37 15.36 2.95 -3.32
N ASN A 38 16.42 3.73 -3.10
CA ASN A 38 17.81 3.27 -3.25
C ASN A 38 18.09 2.62 -4.61
N ALA A 39 17.39 3.09 -5.68
CA ALA A 39 17.45 2.56 -7.04
C ALA A 39 17.18 1.03 -7.13
N ASP A 40 16.51 0.46 -6.13
CA ASP A 40 16.25 -0.99 -5.99
C ASP A 40 17.51 -1.89 -6.17
N THR A 41 18.68 -1.37 -5.85
CA THR A 41 19.99 -2.00 -6.12
C THR A 41 20.11 -3.41 -5.50
N LEU A 42 19.50 -3.62 -4.34
CA LEU A 42 19.51 -4.91 -3.63
C LEU A 42 18.20 -5.71 -3.86
N GLY A 43 17.32 -5.22 -4.73
CA GLY A 43 15.95 -5.65 -4.90
C GLY A 43 14.97 -4.60 -4.35
N SER A 44 13.72 -4.68 -4.77
CA SER A 44 12.70 -3.66 -4.47
C SER A 44 12.51 -3.43 -2.98
N ALA A 45 12.62 -2.17 -2.57
CA ALA A 45 12.49 -1.66 -1.21
C ALA A 45 13.49 -2.22 -0.17
N LYS A 46 14.42 -3.11 -0.53
CA LYS A 46 15.35 -3.72 0.44
C LYS A 46 16.32 -2.72 1.06
N GLY A 47 16.84 -1.79 0.28
CA GLY A 47 17.66 -0.69 0.82
C GLY A 47 16.88 0.20 1.78
N TRP A 48 15.63 0.48 1.46
CA TRP A 48 14.73 1.25 2.34
C TRP A 48 14.38 0.48 3.61
N ALA A 49 14.03 -0.81 3.50
CA ALA A 49 13.81 -1.67 4.66
C ALA A 49 15.06 -1.77 5.55
N GLY A 50 16.25 -1.88 4.96
CA GLY A 50 17.52 -1.89 5.68
C GLY A 50 17.74 -0.64 6.54
N ALA A 51 17.31 0.54 6.06
CA ALA A 51 17.37 1.76 6.84
C ALA A 51 16.52 1.69 8.13
N PHE A 52 15.34 1.08 8.07
CA PHE A 52 14.51 0.84 9.26
C PHE A 52 15.08 -0.27 10.15
N LEU A 53 15.58 -1.35 9.57
CA LEU A 53 16.01 -2.52 10.34
C LEU A 53 17.31 -2.28 11.11
N TYR A 54 18.24 -1.51 10.52
CA TYR A 54 19.62 -1.36 11.02
C TYR A 54 19.95 0.02 11.60
N ASN A 55 19.02 0.98 11.55
CA ASN A 55 19.18 2.25 12.23
C ASN A 55 18.25 2.33 13.45
N GLU A 56 18.82 2.43 14.65
CA GLU A 56 18.06 2.38 15.91
C GLU A 56 16.99 3.48 16.01
N LYS A 57 17.28 4.70 15.55
CA LYS A 57 16.33 5.82 15.62
C LYS A 57 15.15 5.60 14.69
N ALA A 58 15.42 5.24 13.43
CA ALA A 58 14.38 4.96 12.45
C ALA A 58 13.52 3.75 12.86
N LYS A 59 14.17 2.68 13.36
CA LYS A 59 13.49 1.51 13.89
C LYS A 59 12.59 1.85 15.08
N SER A 60 13.13 2.57 16.07
CA SER A 60 12.37 3.00 17.25
C SER A 60 11.16 3.87 16.88
N ALA A 61 11.32 4.80 15.93
CA ALA A 61 10.21 5.64 15.46
C ALA A 61 9.10 4.79 14.82
N LEU A 62 9.48 3.83 13.97
CA LEU A 62 8.52 2.92 13.31
C LEU A 62 7.83 2.00 14.33
N ASP A 63 8.59 1.35 15.22
CA ASP A 63 8.06 0.44 16.24
C ASP A 63 7.04 1.15 17.15
N LYS A 64 7.36 2.38 17.61
CA LYS A 64 6.45 3.20 18.40
C LYS A 64 5.18 3.57 17.64
N PHE A 65 5.31 3.92 16.35
CA PHE A 65 4.16 4.23 15.51
C PHE A 65 3.20 3.03 15.39
N TYR A 66 3.72 1.84 15.08
CA TYR A 66 2.90 0.63 14.93
C TYR A 66 2.37 0.07 16.26
N ALA A 67 3.01 0.37 17.39
CA ALA A 67 2.51 0.01 18.72
C ALA A 67 1.27 0.81 19.15
N ARG A 68 1.06 1.98 18.58
CA ARG A 68 -0.11 2.82 18.84
C ARG A 68 -1.36 2.23 18.19
N LYS A 69 -2.53 2.47 18.80
CA LYS A 69 -3.83 2.01 18.29
C LYS A 69 -4.58 3.08 17.49
N ASP A 70 -4.10 4.31 17.51
CA ASP A 70 -4.65 5.48 16.83
C ASP A 70 -3.91 5.81 15.51
N THR A 71 -3.28 4.82 14.89
CA THR A 71 -2.47 5.00 13.67
C THR A 71 -2.93 4.13 12.53
N LEU A 72 -2.77 4.66 11.30
CA LEU A 72 -2.99 3.99 10.04
C LEU A 72 -1.72 3.97 9.18
N SER A 73 -1.55 2.98 8.33
CA SER A 73 -0.54 3.05 7.28
C SER A 73 -1.05 2.53 5.93
N LEU A 74 -0.52 3.12 4.87
CA LEU A 74 -0.76 2.75 3.48
C LEU A 74 0.58 2.61 2.77
N GLY A 75 0.86 1.45 2.20
CA GLY A 75 2.01 1.23 1.31
C GLY A 75 1.55 1.07 -0.13
N ILE A 76 2.08 1.89 -1.03
CA ILE A 76 1.74 1.87 -2.45
C ILE A 76 2.97 1.47 -3.25
N CYS A 77 2.89 0.45 -4.10
CA CYS A 77 3.96 0.01 -5.01
C CYS A 77 5.27 -0.26 -4.24
N ASN A 78 6.29 0.58 -4.34
CA ASN A 78 7.53 0.43 -3.55
C ASN A 78 7.26 0.48 -2.03
N GLY A 79 6.29 1.27 -1.58
CA GLY A 79 5.83 1.26 -0.19
C GLY A 79 5.14 -0.05 0.22
N CYS A 80 4.42 -0.70 -0.69
CA CYS A 80 3.87 -2.04 -0.47
C CYS A 80 4.99 -3.07 -0.30
N GLN A 81 6.00 -3.02 -1.14
CA GLN A 81 7.19 -3.86 -1.04
C GLN A 81 7.93 -3.64 0.28
N LEU A 82 8.06 -2.38 0.72
CA LEU A 82 8.62 -2.05 2.04
C LEU A 82 7.82 -2.68 3.18
N MET A 83 6.50 -2.54 3.15
CA MET A 83 5.63 -3.11 4.20
C MET A 83 5.71 -4.64 4.22
N ALA A 84 5.87 -5.28 3.06
CA ALA A 84 6.10 -6.72 2.97
C ALA A 84 7.45 -7.12 3.58
N GLU A 85 8.54 -6.45 3.23
CA GLU A 85 9.90 -6.72 3.76
C GLU A 85 9.98 -6.50 5.29
N LEU A 86 9.27 -5.52 5.83
CA LEU A 86 9.23 -5.22 7.26
C LEU A 86 8.17 -6.04 8.02
N GLY A 87 7.34 -6.83 7.32
CA GLY A 87 6.29 -7.64 7.93
C GLY A 87 5.11 -6.84 8.53
N LEU A 88 4.88 -5.62 8.08
CA LEU A 88 3.92 -4.68 8.68
C LEU A 88 2.44 -5.00 8.37
N VAL A 89 2.18 -5.92 7.45
CA VAL A 89 0.83 -6.39 7.08
C VAL A 89 0.64 -7.88 7.34
N THR A 90 1.61 -8.52 8.01
CA THR A 90 1.54 -9.94 8.36
C THR A 90 0.89 -10.16 9.71
N PRO A 91 0.19 -11.30 9.90
CA PRO A 91 -0.21 -11.76 11.22
C PRO A 91 1.00 -11.91 12.15
N ALA A 92 0.78 -11.89 13.45
CA ALA A 92 1.79 -11.82 14.53
C ALA A 92 2.90 -12.92 14.51
N GLU A 93 2.78 -13.93 13.69
CA GLU A 93 3.77 -14.99 13.54
C GLU A 93 4.87 -14.56 12.55
N LYS A 94 6.01 -14.15 13.06
CA LYS A 94 7.20 -13.66 12.29
C LYS A 94 7.67 -14.56 11.13
N GLU A 95 7.24 -15.80 11.09
CA GLU A 95 7.60 -16.76 10.04
C GLU A 95 6.67 -16.74 8.82
N SER A 96 5.58 -15.98 8.84
CA SER A 96 4.56 -15.95 7.79
C SER A 96 4.63 -14.70 6.91
N HIS A 97 5.83 -14.14 6.69
CA HIS A 97 5.98 -12.95 5.87
C HIS A 97 5.51 -13.18 4.43
N VAL A 98 4.70 -12.26 3.94
CA VAL A 98 4.49 -12.08 2.51
C VAL A 98 5.80 -11.61 1.88
N LYS A 99 6.12 -12.12 0.70
CA LYS A 99 7.29 -11.69 -0.09
C LYS A 99 6.83 -11.08 -1.41
N MET A 100 7.60 -10.13 -1.88
CA MET A 100 7.43 -9.56 -3.21
C MET A 100 8.48 -10.15 -4.15
N LEU A 101 8.03 -10.63 -5.32
CA LEU A 101 8.87 -11.27 -6.32
C LEU A 101 8.76 -10.53 -7.66
N HIS A 102 9.69 -10.84 -8.57
CA HIS A 102 9.61 -10.39 -9.95
C HIS A 102 8.28 -10.81 -10.59
N ASN A 103 7.74 -9.95 -11.45
CA ASN A 103 6.61 -10.27 -12.30
C ASN A 103 6.90 -11.55 -13.09
N ASN A 104 5.88 -12.35 -13.36
CA ASN A 104 6.03 -13.57 -14.18
C ASN A 104 6.53 -13.27 -15.60
N SER A 105 6.27 -12.08 -16.12
CA SER A 105 6.78 -11.62 -17.42
C SER A 105 8.27 -11.31 -17.43
N HIS A 106 8.91 -11.20 -16.26
CA HIS A 106 10.28 -10.70 -16.10
C HIS A 106 10.51 -9.31 -16.70
N LYS A 107 9.44 -8.51 -16.80
CA LYS A 107 9.45 -7.14 -17.34
C LYS A 107 8.82 -6.17 -16.36
N TYR A 108 9.12 -4.90 -16.56
CA TYR A 108 8.37 -3.82 -15.95
C TYR A 108 7.01 -3.71 -16.64
N GLU A 109 5.95 -3.93 -15.89
CA GLU A 109 4.57 -3.83 -16.36
C GLU A 109 3.99 -2.48 -15.99
N SER A 110 3.48 -1.76 -16.98
CA SER A 110 2.80 -0.48 -16.81
C SER A 110 1.50 -0.48 -17.62
N GLY A 111 0.39 -0.22 -16.95
CA GLY A 111 -0.91 -0.26 -17.61
C GLY A 111 -2.06 0.11 -16.69
N PHE A 112 -3.23 0.27 -17.30
CA PHE A 112 -4.49 0.49 -16.58
C PHE A 112 -5.27 -0.82 -16.54
N VAL A 113 -5.55 -1.30 -15.33
CA VAL A 113 -6.19 -2.60 -15.10
C VAL A 113 -7.41 -2.47 -14.19
N GLY A 114 -8.29 -3.47 -14.19
CA GLY A 114 -9.41 -3.55 -13.27
C GLY A 114 -9.02 -4.24 -11.96
N VAL A 115 -9.52 -3.74 -10.85
CA VAL A 115 -9.43 -4.40 -9.53
C VAL A 115 -10.81 -4.51 -8.90
N THR A 116 -10.98 -5.55 -8.07
CA THR A 116 -12.12 -5.73 -7.16
C THR A 116 -11.66 -5.44 -5.76
N ILE A 117 -12.43 -4.64 -5.03
CA ILE A 117 -12.21 -4.40 -3.60
C ILE A 117 -12.93 -5.50 -2.83
N GLU A 118 -12.16 -6.32 -2.15
CA GLU A 118 -12.66 -7.49 -1.43
C GLU A 118 -13.29 -7.10 -0.08
N GLU A 119 -14.16 -7.99 0.41
CA GLU A 119 -14.61 -7.93 1.80
C GLU A 119 -13.42 -8.21 2.73
N SER A 120 -13.00 -7.19 3.45
CA SER A 120 -11.83 -7.26 4.33
C SER A 120 -12.00 -6.30 5.52
N PRO A 121 -11.21 -6.45 6.60
CA PRO A 121 -11.24 -5.49 7.71
C PRO A 121 -10.65 -4.12 7.37
N SER A 122 -10.10 -3.91 6.17
CA SER A 122 -9.39 -2.67 5.82
C SER A 122 -10.22 -1.41 6.08
N VAL A 123 -9.74 -0.57 7.01
CA VAL A 123 -10.32 0.74 7.32
C VAL A 123 -10.33 1.64 6.07
N LEU A 124 -9.24 1.65 5.33
CA LEU A 124 -9.07 2.54 4.18
C LEU A 124 -10.02 2.20 3.02
N LEU A 125 -10.45 0.94 2.91
CA LEU A 125 -11.29 0.48 1.81
C LEU A 125 -12.76 0.24 2.19
N GLN A 126 -13.15 0.55 3.44
CA GLN A 126 -14.46 0.15 3.98
C GLN A 126 -15.66 0.63 3.15
N SER A 127 -15.63 1.86 2.60
CA SER A 127 -16.72 2.40 1.78
C SER A 127 -16.68 1.94 0.32
N LEU A 128 -15.61 1.25 -0.08
CA LEU A 128 -15.39 0.77 -1.46
C LEU A 128 -15.61 -0.73 -1.62
N LYS A 129 -15.95 -1.45 -0.55
CA LYS A 129 -16.14 -2.92 -0.58
C LYS A 129 -17.11 -3.34 -1.68
N GLY A 130 -16.75 -4.41 -2.41
CA GLY A 130 -17.50 -4.93 -3.55
C GLY A 130 -17.39 -4.13 -4.85
N SER A 131 -16.73 -2.97 -4.83
CA SER A 131 -16.55 -2.15 -6.02
C SER A 131 -15.54 -2.78 -6.99
N LYS A 132 -15.77 -2.57 -8.29
CA LYS A 132 -14.81 -2.85 -9.36
C LYS A 132 -14.34 -1.54 -9.94
N LEU A 133 -13.05 -1.26 -9.84
CA LEU A 133 -12.46 0.03 -10.17
C LEU A 133 -11.28 -0.15 -11.12
N GLY A 134 -11.10 0.81 -12.03
CA GLY A 134 -9.88 0.92 -12.82
C GLY A 134 -8.74 1.55 -12.02
N ILE A 135 -7.51 1.09 -12.24
CA ILE A 135 -6.34 1.57 -11.51
C ILE A 135 -5.06 1.41 -12.34
N TRP A 136 -4.09 2.31 -12.14
CA TRP A 136 -2.78 2.21 -12.75
C TRP A 136 -1.86 1.26 -11.98
N VAL A 137 -1.09 0.47 -12.73
CA VAL A 137 0.03 -0.33 -12.23
C VAL A 137 1.32 0.10 -12.92
N ALA A 138 2.45 0.01 -12.22
CA ALA A 138 3.77 0.38 -12.73
C ALA A 138 4.87 -0.26 -11.88
N HIS A 139 5.23 -1.52 -12.16
CA HIS A 139 6.17 -2.29 -11.34
C HIS A 139 6.85 -3.43 -12.08
N GLY A 140 8.07 -3.81 -11.66
CA GLY A 140 8.81 -4.98 -12.12
C GLY A 140 8.80 -6.14 -11.12
N GLU A 141 8.63 -5.83 -9.82
CA GLU A 141 8.62 -6.78 -8.70
C GLU A 141 7.31 -6.67 -7.92
N GLY A 142 6.17 -6.90 -8.58
CA GLY A 142 4.84 -6.74 -8.01
C GLY A 142 4.15 -8.03 -7.57
N LYS A 143 4.77 -9.18 -7.76
CA LYS A 143 4.17 -10.49 -7.50
C LYS A 143 4.17 -10.81 -6.01
N PHE A 144 3.00 -10.90 -5.41
CA PHE A 144 2.83 -11.44 -4.06
C PHE A 144 3.20 -12.92 -4.01
N SER A 145 3.89 -13.31 -2.95
CA SER A 145 4.23 -14.71 -2.64
C SER A 145 3.99 -14.98 -1.16
N PHE A 146 3.37 -16.11 -0.87
CA PHE A 146 3.00 -16.52 0.48
C PHE A 146 3.65 -17.88 0.79
N PRO A 147 4.93 -17.93 1.19
CA PRO A 147 5.68 -19.18 1.36
C PRO A 147 5.06 -20.17 2.35
N LYS A 148 4.25 -19.68 3.28
CA LYS A 148 3.56 -20.50 4.32
C LYS A 148 2.04 -20.50 4.19
N GLY A 149 1.52 -20.26 2.97
CA GLY A 149 0.09 -20.23 2.67
C GLY A 149 -0.55 -18.85 2.79
N MET A 150 -1.67 -18.66 2.14
CA MET A 150 -2.41 -17.40 2.06
C MET A 150 -3.50 -17.26 3.11
N ASP A 151 -3.94 -18.34 3.71
CA ASP A 151 -5.15 -18.43 4.56
C ASP A 151 -5.13 -17.49 5.77
N LYS A 152 -3.93 -17.04 6.15
CA LYS A 152 -3.74 -16.14 7.29
C LYS A 152 -3.77 -14.65 6.90
N PHE A 153 -3.85 -14.34 5.61
CA PHE A 153 -3.78 -12.96 5.11
C PHE A 153 -5.16 -12.43 4.74
N ASN A 154 -5.45 -11.20 5.14
CA ASN A 154 -6.64 -10.49 4.70
C ASN A 154 -6.37 -9.87 3.33
N VAL A 155 -6.84 -10.54 2.29
CA VAL A 155 -6.78 -9.99 0.94
C VAL A 155 -7.81 -8.87 0.83
N ALA A 156 -7.35 -7.67 0.50
CA ALA A 156 -8.18 -6.47 0.44
C ALA A 156 -8.47 -6.02 -1.00
N VAL A 157 -7.58 -6.36 -1.94
CA VAL A 157 -7.70 -5.99 -3.36
C VAL A 157 -7.25 -7.15 -4.23
N ARG A 158 -8.03 -7.46 -5.28
CA ARG A 158 -7.66 -8.42 -6.33
C ARG A 158 -7.75 -7.77 -7.70
N TYR A 159 -6.90 -8.18 -8.63
CA TYR A 159 -7.12 -7.92 -10.05
C TYR A 159 -8.41 -8.62 -10.50
N THR A 160 -9.20 -7.97 -11.33
CA THR A 160 -10.53 -8.48 -11.75
C THR A 160 -10.45 -9.83 -12.47
N TYR A 161 -9.33 -10.11 -13.13
CA TYR A 161 -9.06 -11.39 -13.78
C TYR A 161 -7.69 -11.92 -13.39
N ASN A 162 -7.56 -13.25 -13.26
CA ASN A 162 -6.32 -13.91 -12.84
C ASN A 162 -5.25 -13.99 -13.93
N GLY A 163 -5.65 -13.93 -15.19
CA GLY A 163 -4.75 -14.08 -16.33
C GLY A 163 -4.08 -12.78 -16.75
N TYR A 164 -2.87 -12.88 -17.30
CA TYR A 164 -2.20 -11.78 -17.98
C TYR A 164 -3.03 -11.34 -19.21
N PRO A 165 -3.15 -10.03 -19.52
CA PRO A 165 -2.46 -8.89 -18.89
C PRO A 165 -3.23 -8.29 -17.70
N ALA A 166 -4.40 -8.77 -17.35
CA ALA A 166 -5.22 -8.19 -16.28
C ALA A 166 -4.63 -8.40 -14.89
N ASN A 167 -3.96 -9.54 -14.67
CA ASN A 167 -3.05 -9.75 -13.52
C ASN A 167 -1.60 -9.56 -14.03
N PRO A 168 -1.06 -8.33 -13.97
CA PRO A 168 0.17 -7.99 -14.67
C PRO A 168 1.41 -8.61 -14.05
N ASN A 169 1.36 -8.99 -12.78
CA ASN A 169 2.52 -9.51 -12.06
C ASN A 169 2.47 -11.03 -11.82
N GLY A 170 1.33 -11.68 -12.07
CA GLY A 170 1.16 -13.11 -11.86
C GLY A 170 1.02 -13.50 -10.38
N SER A 171 0.53 -12.58 -9.53
CA SER A 171 0.21 -12.89 -8.13
C SER A 171 -0.83 -14.02 -8.04
N PRO A 172 -0.71 -14.94 -7.07
CA PRO A 172 -1.68 -16.00 -6.88
C PRO A 172 -3.07 -15.41 -6.65
N GLU A 173 -4.09 -16.02 -7.25
CA GLU A 173 -5.50 -15.60 -7.18
C GLU A 173 -5.73 -14.11 -7.51
N GLY A 174 -4.84 -13.48 -8.28
CA GLY A 174 -4.93 -12.07 -8.63
C GLY A 174 -4.73 -11.10 -7.47
N ILE A 175 -4.10 -11.50 -6.38
CA ILE A 175 -3.89 -10.62 -5.22
C ILE A 175 -3.11 -9.36 -5.64
N ALA A 176 -3.70 -8.21 -5.36
CA ALA A 176 -3.16 -6.89 -5.64
C ALA A 176 -2.89 -6.07 -4.38
N GLY A 177 -3.48 -6.47 -3.23
CA GLY A 177 -3.26 -5.82 -1.94
C GLY A 177 -3.76 -6.65 -0.78
N VAL A 178 -3.10 -6.50 0.36
CA VAL A 178 -3.40 -7.17 1.64
C VAL A 178 -3.44 -6.16 2.78
N CYS A 179 -4.19 -6.45 3.84
CA CYS A 179 -4.21 -5.61 5.02
C CYS A 179 -3.93 -6.40 6.30
N SER A 180 -3.57 -5.68 7.36
CA SER A 180 -3.38 -6.24 8.70
C SER A 180 -4.67 -6.83 9.25
N THR A 181 -4.56 -7.69 10.27
CA THR A 181 -5.71 -8.34 10.91
C THR A 181 -6.69 -7.34 11.52
N ASP A 182 -6.20 -6.23 12.04
CA ASP A 182 -7.02 -5.14 12.59
C ASP A 182 -7.48 -4.10 11.53
N GLY A 183 -7.12 -4.32 10.27
CA GLY A 183 -7.53 -3.48 9.14
C GLY A 183 -6.87 -2.10 9.02
N ARG A 184 -6.01 -1.74 9.95
CA ARG A 184 -5.40 -0.40 10.02
C ARG A 184 -4.26 -0.18 9.02
N HIS A 185 -3.63 -1.23 8.55
CA HIS A 185 -2.44 -1.17 7.71
C HIS A 185 -2.74 -1.86 6.39
N LEU A 186 -2.62 -1.14 5.27
CA LEU A 186 -2.92 -1.61 3.91
C LEU A 186 -1.67 -1.51 3.04
N ALA A 187 -1.31 -2.60 2.38
CA ALA A 187 -0.25 -2.65 1.37
C ALA A 187 -0.83 -3.09 0.04
N MET A 188 -0.63 -2.29 -1.02
CA MET A 188 -1.14 -2.58 -2.36
C MET A 188 -0.17 -2.16 -3.45
N MET A 189 -0.08 -2.97 -4.51
CA MET A 189 0.82 -2.69 -5.64
C MET A 189 0.28 -1.63 -6.60
N PRO A 190 -1.04 -1.60 -6.93
CA PRO A 190 -1.62 -0.56 -7.78
C PRO A 190 -1.61 0.82 -7.12
N HIS A 191 -1.75 1.86 -7.95
CA HIS A 191 -1.60 3.26 -7.60
C HIS A 191 -2.96 4.02 -7.54
N PRO A 192 -3.67 4.03 -6.40
CA PRO A 192 -4.93 4.77 -6.27
C PRO A 192 -4.72 6.28 -6.39
N GLU A 193 -3.55 6.80 -5.97
CA GLU A 193 -3.20 8.22 -6.04
C GLU A 193 -3.06 8.75 -7.47
N ARG A 194 -2.87 7.85 -8.44
CA ARG A 194 -2.82 8.19 -9.87
C ARG A 194 -4.19 8.14 -10.55
N CYS A 195 -5.26 7.89 -9.80
CA CYS A 195 -6.60 7.65 -10.32
C CYS A 195 -7.66 8.58 -9.71
N LEU A 196 -7.27 9.68 -9.06
CA LEU A 196 -8.19 10.52 -8.28
C LEU A 196 -9.10 11.40 -9.12
N ARG A 197 -8.74 11.69 -10.36
CA ARG A 197 -9.50 12.53 -11.26
C ARG A 197 -9.99 11.73 -12.47
N PRO A 198 -11.17 12.03 -13.04
CA PRO A 198 -11.68 11.34 -14.23
C PRO A 198 -10.66 11.26 -15.39
N TRP A 199 -9.94 12.34 -15.65
CA TRP A 199 -8.92 12.38 -16.72
C TRP A 199 -7.64 11.60 -16.42
N ASN A 200 -7.46 11.10 -15.19
CA ASN A 200 -6.37 10.17 -14.86
C ASN A 200 -6.67 8.73 -15.29
N TRP A 201 -7.92 8.41 -15.58
CA TRP A 201 -8.31 7.07 -16.01
C TRP A 201 -8.12 6.91 -17.51
N ALA A 202 -7.74 5.70 -17.96
CA ALA A 202 -7.68 5.38 -19.38
C ALA A 202 -9.07 5.45 -20.04
N HIS A 203 -10.12 5.13 -19.28
CA HIS A 203 -11.52 5.29 -19.68
C HIS A 203 -12.38 5.54 -18.45
N TYR A 204 -13.17 6.61 -18.44
CA TYR A 204 -14.09 6.96 -17.37
C TYR A 204 -15.42 7.41 -17.98
N THR A 205 -16.48 6.67 -17.68
CA THR A 205 -17.78 6.86 -18.32
C THR A 205 -18.59 8.02 -17.77
N GLU A 206 -18.30 8.46 -16.54
CA GLU A 206 -19.03 9.52 -15.84
C GLU A 206 -18.18 10.77 -15.63
N ASN A 207 -18.32 11.75 -16.51
CA ASN A 207 -17.63 13.04 -16.38
C ASN A 207 -18.34 14.05 -15.45
N LYS A 208 -19.27 13.60 -14.62
CA LYS A 208 -20.09 14.49 -13.76
C LYS A 208 -19.42 14.85 -12.44
N HIS A 209 -18.37 14.13 -12.04
CA HIS A 209 -17.68 14.34 -10.78
C HIS A 209 -16.26 14.87 -10.99
N GLU A 210 -15.83 15.75 -10.09
CA GLU A 210 -14.46 16.25 -10.10
C GLU A 210 -13.42 15.20 -9.66
N VAL A 211 -13.87 14.20 -8.88
CA VAL A 211 -13.04 13.12 -8.32
C VAL A 211 -13.65 11.76 -8.61
N THR A 212 -12.81 10.75 -8.66
CA THR A 212 -13.21 9.35 -8.82
C THR A 212 -13.44 8.68 -7.46
N PRO A 213 -14.03 7.48 -7.41
CA PRO A 213 -14.20 6.75 -6.15
C PRO A 213 -12.93 6.51 -5.34
N TRP A 214 -11.74 6.52 -5.96
CA TRP A 214 -10.47 6.33 -5.25
C TRP A 214 -10.15 7.38 -4.19
N ILE A 215 -10.79 8.56 -4.22
CA ILE A 215 -10.64 9.56 -3.16
C ILE A 215 -11.15 9.02 -1.81
N GLU A 216 -12.16 8.13 -1.83
CA GLU A 216 -12.77 7.55 -0.62
C GLU A 216 -11.76 6.78 0.23
N LEU A 217 -10.72 6.15 -0.38
CA LEU A 217 -9.66 5.51 0.37
C LEU A 217 -9.00 6.50 1.35
N PHE A 218 -8.71 7.69 0.89
CA PHE A 218 -8.05 8.73 1.69
C PHE A 218 -9.04 9.41 2.65
N ILE A 219 -10.30 9.60 2.24
CA ILE A 219 -11.37 10.14 3.09
C ILE A 219 -11.68 9.20 4.26
N ASN A 220 -11.76 7.89 4.02
CA ASN A 220 -11.92 6.88 5.07
C ASN A 220 -10.80 6.98 6.11
N GLY A 221 -9.55 7.07 5.65
CA GLY A 221 -8.40 7.29 6.54
C GLY A 221 -8.53 8.57 7.36
N ARG A 222 -8.93 9.69 6.72
CA ARG A 222 -9.12 10.97 7.41
C ARG A 222 -10.21 10.91 8.47
N ARG A 223 -11.35 10.32 8.15
CA ARG A 223 -12.48 10.13 9.07
C ARG A 223 -12.04 9.29 10.27
N TRP A 224 -11.43 8.14 10.01
CA TRP A 224 -10.96 7.26 11.07
C TRP A 224 -9.97 7.97 12.02
N CYS A 225 -8.98 8.70 11.50
CA CYS A 225 -8.04 9.48 12.31
C CYS A 225 -8.73 10.58 13.15
N GLN A 226 -9.86 11.12 12.70
CA GLN A 226 -10.62 12.08 13.49
C GLN A 226 -11.37 11.44 14.65
N GLU A 227 -11.86 10.22 14.47
CA GLU A 227 -12.62 9.46 15.45
C GLU A 227 -11.73 8.80 16.52
N HIS A 228 -10.43 8.66 16.25
CA HIS A 228 -9.47 7.96 17.12
C HIS A 228 -8.35 8.91 17.64
N LYS A 229 -8.68 10.18 17.89
CA LYS A 229 -7.76 11.16 18.49
C LYS A 229 -7.62 10.97 19.97
#